data_edad1a93fd2c0eb9bb7ec69bd6e88c0e
#
_entry.id   edad1a93fd2c0eb9bb7ec69bd6e88c0e
#
_cell.length_a   1.000
_cell.length_b   1.000
_cell.length_c   1.000
_cell.angle_alpha   90.00
_cell.angle_beta   90.00
_cell.angle_gamma   90.00
#
_symmetry.space_group_name_H-M   'P 1'
#
loop_
_entity.id
_entity.type
_entity.pdbx_description
1 polymer ?
#
loop_
_entity_poly.entity_id
_entity_poly.type
_entity_poly.pdbx_seq_one_letter_code
_entity_poly.pdbx_strand_id
1 'polypeptide(L)'
;MLRRAILAGLLLAAAVSPAFSPAAAQEIRREAGPTAAIANSVEVPPGSRIVYVSGTVPDVADPAAPAGSPQRYGDTAAQTRSVLRTIQERLRSHGMTLADVVMMRVFLVAPAGREAMDFAGMMTAYREFFGTAAQPNRPARSTMEVAGLVDPGWLVEIEVTAARAPTRGRHQ
;
A
#
# COMPACT_ATOMS: atom_id res chain seq x y z
N MET A 1 36.14 44.43 68.91
CA MET A 1 34.82 44.45 68.21
C MET A 1 35.02 43.94 66.78
N LEU A 2 34.65 42.66 66.52
CA LEU A 2 34.94 41.98 65.24
C LEU A 2 33.61 41.93 64.39
N ARG A 3 33.57 42.66 63.29
CA ARG A 3 32.45 42.61 62.35
C ARG A 3 32.63 41.44 61.37
N ARG A 4 31.71 40.46 61.43
CA ARG A 4 31.65 39.35 60.51
C ARG A 4 30.86 39.81 59.28
N ALA A 5 31.50 39.78 58.11
CA ALA A 5 30.86 39.97 56.84
C ALA A 5 30.30 38.60 56.34
N ILE A 6 28.98 38.53 56.08
CA ILE A 6 28.34 37.37 55.51
C ILE A 6 28.34 37.58 53.99
N LEU A 7 29.06 36.73 53.24
CA LEU A 7 28.99 36.65 51.77
C LEU A 7 27.80 35.78 51.40
N ALA A 8 26.76 36.37 50.80
CA ALA A 8 25.69 35.64 50.21
C ALA A 8 26.08 35.21 48.78
N GLY A 9 26.33 33.94 48.59
CA GLY A 9 26.59 33.35 47.26
C GLY A 9 25.29 33.16 46.51
N LEU A 10 25.11 33.85 45.37
CA LEU A 10 23.99 33.69 44.45
C LEU A 10 24.29 32.49 43.56
N LEU A 11 23.59 31.35 43.76
CA LEU A 11 23.62 30.21 42.88
C LEU A 11 22.71 30.50 41.65
N LEU A 12 23.33 30.75 40.51
CA LEU A 12 22.66 30.89 39.23
C LEU A 12 22.35 29.47 38.69
N ALA A 13 21.12 29.00 38.85
CA ALA A 13 20.68 27.74 38.25
C ALA A 13 20.45 27.96 36.73
N ALA A 14 21.37 27.43 35.91
CA ALA A 14 21.21 27.39 34.48
C ALA A 14 20.09 26.40 34.12
N ALA A 15 18.94 26.90 33.65
CA ALA A 15 17.88 26.08 33.10
C ALA A 15 18.35 25.46 31.78
N VAL A 16 18.66 24.19 31.79
CA VAL A 16 18.91 23.41 30.57
C VAL A 16 17.53 23.14 29.92
N SER A 17 17.17 23.95 28.92
CA SER A 17 16.01 23.65 28.06
C SER A 17 16.33 22.40 27.25
N PRO A 18 15.47 21.37 27.26
CA PRO A 18 15.65 20.22 26.38
C PRO A 18 15.55 20.71 24.92
N ALA A 19 16.65 20.57 24.19
CA ALA A 19 16.65 20.81 22.75
C ALA A 19 15.74 19.76 22.11
N PHE A 20 14.53 20.16 21.68
CA PHE A 20 13.70 19.35 20.81
C PHE A 20 14.45 19.18 19.49
N SER A 21 15.11 18.03 19.30
CA SER A 21 15.58 17.64 17.97
C SER A 21 14.37 17.57 17.05
N PRO A 22 14.38 18.24 15.89
CA PRO A 22 13.29 18.12 14.94
C PRO A 22 13.16 16.64 14.57
N ALA A 23 12.00 16.03 14.84
CA ALA A 23 11.74 14.67 14.45
C ALA A 23 12.00 14.53 12.95
N ALA A 24 12.94 13.66 12.57
CA ALA A 24 13.20 13.37 11.17
C ALA A 24 11.88 12.99 10.52
N ALA A 25 11.62 13.47 9.30
CA ALA A 25 10.42 13.09 8.57
C ALA A 25 10.41 11.57 8.47
N GLN A 26 9.41 10.96 9.10
CA GLN A 26 9.24 9.53 9.05
C GLN A 26 8.70 9.18 7.66
N GLU A 27 9.40 8.32 6.93
CA GLU A 27 9.02 7.86 5.60
C GLU A 27 8.48 6.43 5.66
N ILE A 28 7.65 6.07 4.69
CA ILE A 28 7.23 4.69 4.50
C ILE A 28 8.46 3.90 4.03
N ARG A 29 8.90 2.94 4.82
CA ARG A 29 10.04 2.08 4.50
C ARG A 29 9.54 0.77 3.91
N ARG A 30 10.17 0.36 2.81
CA ARG A 30 9.89 -0.91 2.13
C ARG A 30 11.15 -1.74 2.08
N GLU A 31 11.09 -2.94 2.65
CA GLU A 31 12.14 -3.92 2.55
C GLU A 31 11.83 -4.88 1.40
N ALA A 32 12.68 -4.90 0.39
CA ALA A 32 12.53 -5.79 -0.75
C ALA A 32 13.90 -6.20 -1.28
N GLY A 33 14.05 -7.45 -1.69
CA GLY A 33 15.23 -7.87 -2.42
C GLY A 33 15.33 -7.15 -3.79
N PRO A 34 16.51 -7.07 -4.38
CA PRO A 34 16.75 -6.31 -5.63
C PRO A 34 15.87 -6.78 -6.79
N THR A 35 15.57 -8.07 -6.86
CA THR A 35 14.75 -8.69 -7.93
C THR A 35 13.35 -9.09 -7.44
N ALA A 36 13.00 -8.82 -6.18
CA ALA A 36 11.71 -9.20 -5.61
C ALA A 36 10.56 -8.48 -6.32
N ALA A 37 9.49 -9.20 -6.61
CA ALA A 37 8.28 -8.61 -7.19
C ALA A 37 7.41 -7.86 -6.15
N ILE A 38 7.60 -8.16 -4.86
CA ILE A 38 6.86 -7.63 -3.73
C ILE A 38 7.82 -7.19 -2.63
N ALA A 39 7.38 -6.36 -1.69
CA ALA A 39 8.11 -6.10 -0.46
C ALA A 39 7.94 -7.26 0.52
N ASN A 40 9.01 -7.59 1.27
CA ASN A 40 8.96 -8.53 2.40
C ASN A 40 8.21 -7.91 3.57
N SER A 41 8.46 -6.61 3.80
CA SER A 41 7.79 -5.82 4.83
C SER A 41 7.61 -4.38 4.37
N VAL A 42 6.60 -3.71 4.94
CA VAL A 42 6.39 -2.27 4.78
C VAL A 42 6.12 -1.68 6.16
N GLU A 43 6.98 -0.76 6.59
CA GLU A 43 6.79 0.01 7.80
C GLU A 43 6.07 1.32 7.47
N VAL A 44 4.95 1.54 8.14
CA VAL A 44 4.13 2.76 8.01
C VAL A 44 4.27 3.59 9.28
N PRO A 45 4.85 4.80 9.22
CA PRO A 45 5.10 5.60 10.40
C PRO A 45 3.81 6.11 11.06
N PRO A 46 3.83 6.38 12.37
CA PRO A 46 2.69 6.98 13.08
C PRO A 46 2.23 8.28 12.44
N GLY A 47 0.93 8.56 12.50
CA GLY A 47 0.33 9.76 11.92
C GLY A 47 0.16 9.72 10.40
N SER A 48 0.50 8.61 9.75
CA SER A 48 0.23 8.42 8.31
C SER A 48 -1.26 8.42 8.04
N ARG A 49 -1.65 9.01 6.91
CA ARG A 49 -3.00 8.86 6.37
C ARG A 49 -3.14 7.47 5.74
N ILE A 50 -4.17 6.73 6.14
CA ILE A 50 -4.45 5.37 5.64
C ILE A 50 -5.74 5.40 4.82
N VAL A 51 -5.76 4.67 3.71
CA VAL A 51 -6.94 4.39 2.88
C VAL A 51 -7.03 2.88 2.67
N TYR A 52 -8.16 2.31 3.03
CA TYR A 52 -8.52 0.92 2.74
C TYR A 52 -9.40 0.90 1.49
N VAL A 53 -8.99 0.15 0.48
CA VAL A 53 -9.80 -0.13 -0.72
C VAL A 53 -10.33 -1.55 -0.59
N SER A 54 -11.66 -1.67 -0.55
CA SER A 54 -12.34 -2.96 -0.46
C SER A 54 -12.05 -3.85 -1.67
N GLY A 55 -12.41 -5.13 -1.57
CA GLY A 55 -12.35 -6.08 -2.67
C GLY A 55 -12.85 -5.45 -3.96
N THR A 56 -12.01 -5.50 -4.96
CA THR A 56 -12.26 -4.93 -6.29
C THR A 56 -12.20 -6.07 -7.29
N VAL A 57 -13.23 -6.15 -8.11
CA VAL A 57 -13.45 -7.20 -9.11
C VAL A 57 -13.38 -6.61 -10.52
N PRO A 58 -13.20 -7.40 -11.58
CA PRO A 58 -13.06 -6.89 -12.94
C PRO A 58 -14.35 -6.26 -13.47
N ASP A 59 -14.19 -5.24 -14.28
CA ASP A 59 -15.27 -4.69 -15.09
C ASP A 59 -15.63 -5.65 -16.25
N VAL A 60 -16.85 -5.51 -16.76
CA VAL A 60 -17.30 -6.26 -17.94
C VAL A 60 -16.49 -5.83 -19.17
N ALA A 61 -15.78 -6.77 -19.79
CA ALA A 61 -14.98 -6.55 -20.99
C ALA A 61 -15.79 -6.82 -22.27
N ASP A 62 -16.64 -7.87 -22.26
CA ASP A 62 -17.53 -8.21 -23.35
C ASP A 62 -18.98 -8.34 -22.85
N PRO A 63 -19.81 -7.31 -23.03
CA PRO A 63 -21.22 -7.37 -22.61
C PRO A 63 -22.08 -8.37 -23.41
N ALA A 64 -21.61 -8.83 -24.57
CA ALA A 64 -22.32 -9.82 -25.38
C ALA A 64 -22.06 -11.25 -24.90
N ALA A 65 -21.00 -11.49 -24.16
CA ALA A 65 -20.72 -12.80 -23.60
C ALA A 65 -21.73 -13.18 -22.49
N PRO A 66 -21.99 -14.47 -22.25
CA PRO A 66 -22.93 -14.93 -21.24
C PRO A 66 -22.63 -14.39 -19.86
N ALA A 67 -23.66 -14.03 -19.10
CA ALA A 67 -23.49 -13.63 -17.69
C ALA A 67 -22.84 -14.77 -16.90
N GLY A 68 -21.93 -14.43 -15.99
CA GLY A 68 -21.23 -15.40 -15.15
C GLY A 68 -20.17 -16.22 -15.88
N SER A 69 -19.86 -15.91 -17.15
CA SER A 69 -18.80 -16.60 -17.89
C SER A 69 -17.47 -15.83 -17.81
N PRO A 70 -16.32 -16.53 -17.78
CA PRO A 70 -15.00 -15.87 -17.85
C PRO A 70 -14.80 -15.05 -19.13
N GLN A 71 -15.44 -15.43 -20.25
CA GLN A 71 -15.37 -14.69 -21.52
C GLN A 71 -15.88 -13.25 -21.37
N ARG A 72 -16.84 -13.02 -20.46
CA ARG A 72 -17.38 -11.70 -20.16
C ARG A 72 -16.36 -10.76 -19.54
N TYR A 73 -15.35 -11.29 -18.83
CA TYR A 73 -14.36 -10.53 -18.07
C TYR A 73 -12.93 -10.72 -18.58
N GLY A 74 -12.71 -11.71 -19.46
CA GLY A 74 -11.38 -12.09 -19.95
C GLY A 74 -10.66 -13.10 -19.06
N ASP A 75 -9.42 -13.38 -19.41
CA ASP A 75 -8.54 -14.26 -18.65
C ASP A 75 -8.02 -13.60 -17.36
N THR A 76 -7.30 -14.35 -16.54
CA THR A 76 -6.73 -13.86 -15.28
C THR A 76 -5.88 -12.60 -15.46
N ALA A 77 -5.09 -12.50 -16.54
CA ALA A 77 -4.27 -11.32 -16.78
C ALA A 77 -5.13 -10.09 -17.15
N ALA A 78 -6.14 -10.26 -18.00
CA ALA A 78 -7.07 -9.20 -18.38
C ALA A 78 -7.87 -8.70 -17.16
N GLN A 79 -8.39 -9.62 -16.36
CA GLN A 79 -9.12 -9.29 -15.13
C GLN A 79 -8.23 -8.57 -14.12
N THR A 80 -6.97 -9.02 -13.94
CA THR A 80 -6.02 -8.33 -13.05
C THR A 80 -5.75 -6.89 -13.51
N ARG A 81 -5.61 -6.65 -14.81
CA ARG A 81 -5.45 -5.28 -15.35
C ARG A 81 -6.66 -4.41 -15.08
N SER A 82 -7.88 -4.93 -15.31
CA SER A 82 -9.13 -4.23 -15.02
C SER A 82 -9.19 -3.83 -13.55
N VAL A 83 -9.00 -4.78 -12.66
CA VAL A 83 -9.02 -4.56 -11.21
C VAL A 83 -8.00 -3.51 -10.77
N LEU A 84 -6.75 -3.58 -11.24
CA LEU A 84 -5.70 -2.63 -10.84
C LEU A 84 -5.95 -1.22 -11.38
N ARG A 85 -6.56 -1.06 -12.55
CA ARG A 85 -7.01 0.24 -13.06
C ARG A 85 -8.11 0.84 -12.18
N THR A 86 -9.11 0.06 -11.83
CA THR A 86 -10.19 0.50 -10.93
C THR A 86 -9.65 0.88 -9.55
N ILE A 87 -8.71 0.11 -8.98
CA ILE A 87 -8.02 0.48 -7.73
C ILE A 87 -7.26 1.80 -7.89
N GLN A 88 -6.57 2.01 -9.01
CA GLN A 88 -5.86 3.25 -9.29
C GLN A 88 -6.82 4.45 -9.32
N GLU A 89 -7.99 4.32 -9.91
CA GLU A 89 -9.01 5.36 -9.95
C GLU A 89 -9.57 5.67 -8.55
N ARG A 90 -9.88 4.63 -7.77
CA ARG A 90 -10.32 4.79 -6.38
C ARG A 90 -9.28 5.49 -5.52
N LEU A 91 -8.00 5.16 -5.67
CA LEU A 91 -6.92 5.84 -4.95
C LEU A 91 -6.80 7.30 -5.36
N ARG A 92 -6.98 7.63 -6.65
CA ARG A 92 -6.97 9.01 -7.15
C ARG A 92 -8.06 9.88 -6.51
N SER A 93 -9.25 9.36 -6.26
CA SER A 93 -10.32 10.12 -5.56
C SER A 93 -9.94 10.51 -4.14
N HIS A 94 -8.97 9.81 -3.56
CA HIS A 94 -8.37 10.13 -2.26
C HIS A 94 -7.04 10.91 -2.39
N GLY A 95 -6.67 11.36 -3.60
CA GLY A 95 -5.38 12.04 -3.85
C GLY A 95 -4.18 11.11 -3.68
N MET A 96 -4.36 9.79 -3.76
CA MET A 96 -3.33 8.75 -3.67
C MET A 96 -3.09 8.08 -5.03
N THR A 97 -2.02 7.30 -5.13
CA THR A 97 -1.63 6.54 -6.32
C THR A 97 -1.26 5.10 -5.94
N LEU A 98 -0.97 4.27 -6.92
CA LEU A 98 -0.46 2.92 -6.66
C LEU A 98 0.90 2.92 -5.92
N ALA A 99 1.67 4.00 -6.00
CA ALA A 99 2.91 4.15 -5.24
C ALA A 99 2.68 4.23 -3.70
N ASP A 100 1.47 4.61 -3.29
CA ASP A 100 1.08 4.70 -1.89
C ASP A 100 0.58 3.35 -1.33
N VAL A 101 0.40 2.31 -2.17
CA VAL A 101 -0.04 0.99 -1.71
C VAL A 101 1.05 0.34 -0.86
N VAL A 102 0.68 -0.06 0.35
CA VAL A 102 1.58 -0.67 1.34
C VAL A 102 1.28 -2.15 1.56
N MET A 103 0.03 -2.56 1.39
CA MET A 103 -0.40 -3.95 1.50
C MET A 103 -1.41 -4.29 0.40
N MET A 104 -1.34 -5.50 -0.12
CA MET A 104 -2.25 -6.04 -1.12
C MET A 104 -2.62 -7.48 -0.75
N ARG A 105 -3.90 -7.85 -0.90
CA ARG A 105 -4.35 -9.24 -0.90
C ARG A 105 -5.00 -9.54 -2.24
N VAL A 106 -4.60 -10.65 -2.82
CA VAL A 106 -5.08 -11.11 -4.13
C VAL A 106 -5.76 -12.46 -3.93
N PHE A 107 -7.01 -12.52 -4.29
CA PHE A 107 -7.82 -13.74 -4.29
C PHE A 107 -7.99 -14.19 -5.73
N LEU A 108 -7.58 -15.42 -6.02
CA LEU A 108 -7.65 -16.00 -7.36
C LEU A 108 -8.52 -17.25 -7.37
N VAL A 109 -9.32 -17.39 -8.40
CA VAL A 109 -10.07 -18.61 -8.68
C VAL A 109 -9.36 -19.35 -9.81
N ALA A 110 -9.27 -20.69 -9.72
CA ALA A 110 -8.75 -21.53 -10.81
C ALA A 110 -9.62 -21.37 -12.06
N PRO A 111 -9.04 -21.03 -13.22
CA PRO A 111 -9.82 -20.98 -14.46
C PRO A 111 -10.43 -22.36 -14.81
N ALA A 112 -11.57 -22.34 -15.49
CA ALA A 112 -12.24 -23.59 -15.89
C ALA A 112 -11.28 -24.54 -16.62
N GLY A 113 -11.26 -25.80 -16.19
CA GLY A 113 -10.36 -26.83 -16.73
C GLY A 113 -8.92 -26.76 -16.21
N ARG A 114 -8.63 -25.90 -15.25
CA ARG A 114 -7.32 -25.84 -14.55
C ARG A 114 -7.47 -26.38 -13.12
N GLU A 115 -6.44 -27.08 -12.65
CA GLU A 115 -6.40 -27.60 -11.26
C GLU A 115 -5.99 -26.54 -10.23
N ALA A 116 -5.40 -25.43 -10.68
CA ALA A 116 -4.89 -24.38 -9.81
C ALA A 116 -5.06 -22.99 -10.42
N MET A 117 -5.00 -21.98 -9.55
CA MET A 117 -5.03 -20.56 -9.94
C MET A 117 -3.97 -20.21 -10.99
N ASP A 118 -4.29 -19.28 -11.88
CA ASP A 118 -3.33 -18.75 -12.85
C ASP A 118 -2.49 -17.63 -12.23
N PHE A 119 -1.57 -18.01 -11.34
CA PHE A 119 -0.63 -17.08 -10.72
C PHE A 119 0.27 -16.37 -11.76
N ALA A 120 0.67 -17.05 -12.83
CA ALA A 120 1.53 -16.48 -13.86
C ALA A 120 0.81 -15.37 -14.65
N GLY A 121 -0.45 -15.58 -15.02
CA GLY A 121 -1.29 -14.56 -15.68
C GLY A 121 -1.48 -13.32 -14.80
N MET A 122 -1.78 -13.54 -13.51
CA MET A 122 -1.87 -12.43 -12.53
C MET A 122 -0.55 -11.67 -12.45
N MET A 123 0.61 -12.37 -12.35
CA MET A 123 1.92 -11.74 -12.27
C MET A 123 2.32 -10.98 -13.53
N THR A 124 1.90 -11.43 -14.70
CA THR A 124 2.12 -10.71 -15.96
C THR A 124 1.51 -9.31 -15.90
N ALA A 125 0.24 -9.23 -15.51
CA ALA A 125 -0.45 -7.94 -15.35
C ALA A 125 0.10 -7.12 -14.17
N TYR A 126 0.35 -7.74 -13.01
CA TYR A 126 0.86 -7.04 -11.83
C TYR A 126 2.15 -6.25 -12.12
N ARG A 127 3.09 -6.82 -12.88
CA ARG A 127 4.37 -6.19 -13.23
C ARG A 127 4.23 -4.96 -14.13
N GLU A 128 3.09 -4.74 -14.75
CA GLU A 128 2.79 -3.53 -15.51
C GLU A 128 2.53 -2.32 -14.60
N PHE A 129 2.15 -2.57 -13.32
CA PHE A 129 1.73 -1.55 -12.36
C PHE A 129 2.70 -1.35 -11.21
N PHE A 130 3.47 -2.37 -10.82
CA PHE A 130 4.34 -2.35 -9.64
C PHE A 130 5.77 -2.77 -9.98
N GLY A 131 6.74 -2.06 -9.39
CA GLY A 131 8.16 -2.33 -9.62
C GLY A 131 8.65 -1.90 -11.00
N THR A 132 7.93 -1.00 -11.67
CA THR A 132 8.34 -0.40 -12.95
C THR A 132 9.26 0.79 -12.71
N ALA A 133 9.95 1.25 -13.76
CA ALA A 133 10.76 2.47 -13.67
C ALA A 133 9.93 3.70 -13.28
N ALA A 134 8.68 3.79 -13.74
CA ALA A 134 7.77 4.90 -13.43
C ALA A 134 7.12 4.76 -12.04
N GLN A 135 6.93 3.54 -11.55
CA GLN A 135 6.35 3.23 -10.24
C GLN A 135 7.16 2.10 -9.57
N PRO A 136 8.28 2.42 -8.90
CA PRO A 136 9.22 1.43 -8.35
C PRO A 136 8.73 0.79 -7.05
N ASN A 137 7.78 1.40 -6.35
CA ASN A 137 7.30 0.92 -5.06
C ASN A 137 6.55 -0.40 -5.19
N ARG A 138 6.78 -1.28 -4.24
CA ARG A 138 6.15 -2.60 -4.16
C ARG A 138 5.45 -2.74 -2.82
N PRO A 139 4.18 -3.20 -2.78
CA PRO A 139 3.51 -3.51 -1.51
C PRO A 139 4.03 -4.83 -0.93
N ALA A 140 3.85 -5.03 0.37
CA ALA A 140 3.74 -6.37 0.92
C ALA A 140 2.48 -7.02 0.32
N ARG A 141 2.53 -8.34 0.00
CA ARG A 141 1.42 -8.99 -0.69
C ARG A 141 1.26 -10.44 -0.28
N SER A 142 0.01 -10.87 -0.11
CA SER A 142 -0.39 -12.27 -0.10
C SER A 142 -1.23 -12.56 -1.35
N THR A 143 -1.08 -13.76 -1.92
CA THR A 143 -1.90 -14.26 -3.00
C THR A 143 -2.42 -15.63 -2.60
N MET A 144 -3.72 -15.83 -2.72
CA MET A 144 -4.42 -17.02 -2.25
C MET A 144 -5.34 -17.54 -3.36
N GLU A 145 -5.40 -18.86 -3.48
CA GLU A 145 -6.49 -19.49 -4.22
C GLU A 145 -7.73 -19.57 -3.33
N VAL A 146 -8.88 -19.26 -3.90
CA VAL A 146 -10.18 -19.36 -3.26
C VAL A 146 -11.11 -20.25 -4.09
N ALA A 147 -12.07 -20.87 -3.42
CA ALA A 147 -13.01 -21.79 -4.08
C ALA A 147 -13.93 -21.10 -5.11
N GLY A 148 -14.18 -19.80 -4.96
CA GLY A 148 -15.02 -19.01 -5.86
C GLY A 148 -15.15 -17.59 -5.38
N LEU A 149 -15.61 -16.71 -6.28
CA LEU A 149 -16.02 -15.34 -6.02
C LEU A 149 -17.52 -15.21 -6.27
N VAL A 150 -18.10 -14.04 -5.97
CA VAL A 150 -19.57 -13.82 -6.04
C VAL A 150 -20.12 -14.05 -7.46
N ASP A 151 -19.44 -13.57 -8.50
CA ASP A 151 -19.77 -13.90 -9.88
C ASP A 151 -18.87 -15.06 -10.34
N PRO A 152 -19.43 -16.16 -10.89
CA PRO A 152 -18.63 -17.31 -11.32
C PRO A 152 -17.69 -17.00 -12.51
N GLY A 153 -17.88 -15.89 -13.22
CA GLY A 153 -16.95 -15.41 -14.24
C GLY A 153 -15.74 -14.65 -13.69
N TRP A 154 -15.74 -14.30 -12.41
CA TRP A 154 -14.59 -13.60 -11.81
C TRP A 154 -13.51 -14.60 -11.41
N LEU A 155 -12.30 -14.34 -11.89
CA LEU A 155 -11.09 -15.09 -11.57
C LEU A 155 -10.19 -14.34 -10.59
N VAL A 156 -10.44 -13.04 -10.39
CA VAL A 156 -9.56 -12.13 -9.62
C VAL A 156 -10.39 -11.18 -8.77
N GLU A 157 -10.04 -11.10 -7.49
CA GLU A 157 -10.45 -10.02 -6.60
C GLU A 157 -9.21 -9.50 -5.88
N ILE A 158 -9.06 -8.18 -5.73
CA ILE A 158 -7.93 -7.56 -5.05
C ILE A 158 -8.42 -6.49 -4.08
N GLU A 159 -7.88 -6.51 -2.86
CA GLU A 159 -8.00 -5.43 -1.90
C GLU A 159 -6.64 -4.82 -1.59
N VAL A 160 -6.59 -3.52 -1.29
CA VAL A 160 -5.34 -2.86 -0.93
C VAL A 160 -5.51 -1.93 0.26
N THR A 161 -4.41 -1.77 1.00
CA THR A 161 -4.22 -0.68 1.95
C THR A 161 -3.18 0.26 1.37
N ALA A 162 -3.51 1.54 1.27
CA ALA A 162 -2.60 2.60 0.87
C ALA A 162 -2.29 3.49 2.07
N ALA A 163 -1.06 3.99 2.14
CA ALA A 163 -0.60 4.87 3.20
C ALA A 163 0.24 6.02 2.64
N ARG A 164 0.13 7.19 3.25
CA ARG A 164 0.99 8.34 2.97
C ARG A 164 1.50 8.91 4.27
N ALA A 165 2.81 9.02 4.40
CA ALA A 165 3.45 9.61 5.56
C ALA A 165 3.00 11.06 5.79
N PRO A 166 3.00 11.54 7.04
CA PRO A 166 2.64 12.92 7.34
C PRO A 166 3.60 13.88 6.66
N THR A 167 3.06 14.90 5.98
CA THR A 167 3.87 16.02 5.49
C THR A 167 4.32 16.86 6.67
N ARG A 168 5.59 17.31 6.67
CA ARG A 168 6.05 18.29 7.66
C ARG A 168 5.14 19.52 7.55
N GLY A 169 4.39 19.81 8.61
CA GLY A 169 3.73 21.11 8.73
C GLY A 169 4.79 22.22 8.62
N ARG A 170 4.66 23.12 7.66
CA ARG A 170 5.36 24.40 7.75
C ARG A 170 4.75 25.08 8.95
N HIS A 171 5.47 25.13 10.05
CA HIS A 171 5.14 26.08 11.11
C HIS A 171 5.32 27.48 10.48
N GLN A 172 4.18 28.14 10.24
CA GLN A 172 4.15 29.59 9.97
C GLN A 172 4.33 30.34 11.28
#